data_ae4ac747553943e06f65d6e5aa1cfba0
#
_entry.id   ae4ac747553943e06f65d6e5aa1cfba0
#
_cell.length_a   1.000
_cell.length_b   1.000
_cell.length_c   1.000
_cell.angle_alpha   90.00
_cell.angle_beta   90.00
_cell.angle_gamma   90.00
#
_symmetry.space_group_name_H-M   'P 1'
#
loop_
_entity.id
_entity.type
_entity.pdbx_description
1 polymer ?
#
loop_
_entity_poly.entity_id
_entity_poly.type
_entity_poly.pdbx_seq_one_letter_code
_entity_poly.pdbx_strand_id
1 'polypeptide(L)'
;MQKPGKNVILIPGMLGAGCTSVATKLAEALGLRVVNSEVIIRRIVVEKGTSFLELAKIVSDGEVEFEKLIRNEALDFIEEGEVVVEGRTALMLLDQPVTLKVFLHAEKDFRAKRVAERRQIDIEEALREVERSDEDRRRLVEKLYGKSWLDLGLYDVVINTSRIPVEVAAKIIETYLQVNRK
;
A
#
# COMPACT_ATOMS: atom_id res chain seq x y z
N MET A 1 4.83 -15.08 20.10
CA MET A 1 4.04 -16.21 19.54
C MET A 1 2.96 -15.63 18.65
N GLN A 2 3.10 -15.74 17.34
CA GLN A 2 2.02 -15.37 16.40
C GLN A 2 0.84 -16.32 16.62
N LYS A 3 -0.37 -15.75 16.75
CA LYS A 3 -1.58 -16.58 16.70
C LYS A 3 -1.65 -17.21 15.31
N PRO A 4 -1.80 -18.54 15.17
CA PRO A 4 -1.98 -19.16 13.87
C PRO A 4 -3.31 -18.68 13.27
N GLY A 5 -3.31 -18.14 12.09
CA GLY A 5 -4.50 -17.99 11.27
C GLY A 5 -4.87 -16.62 10.73
N LYS A 6 -4.06 -15.57 10.88
CA LYS A 6 -4.41 -14.29 10.25
C LYS A 6 -3.38 -13.92 9.20
N ASN A 7 -3.73 -14.09 7.93
CA ASN A 7 -2.89 -13.62 6.84
C ASN A 7 -3.00 -12.09 6.72
N VAL A 8 -1.91 -11.40 6.97
CA VAL A 8 -1.78 -9.96 6.75
C VAL A 8 -0.58 -9.73 5.85
N ILE A 9 -0.81 -9.17 4.67
CA ILE A 9 0.22 -8.92 3.68
C ILE A 9 0.26 -7.43 3.42
N LEU A 10 1.44 -6.83 3.50
CA LEU A 10 1.66 -5.45 3.09
C LEU A 10 2.30 -5.41 1.70
N ILE A 11 1.69 -4.64 0.79
CA ILE A 11 2.23 -4.38 -0.54
C ILE A 11 2.46 -2.87 -0.72
N PRO A 12 3.44 -2.28 0.00
CA PRO A 12 3.87 -0.93 -0.27
C PRO A 12 4.57 -0.85 -1.64
N GLY A 13 4.63 0.34 -2.21
CA GLY A 13 5.36 0.52 -3.45
C GLY A 13 5.24 1.92 -4.03
N MET A 14 5.86 2.09 -5.19
CA MET A 14 5.90 3.35 -5.94
C MET A 14 4.59 3.58 -6.69
N LEU A 15 4.17 4.84 -6.85
CA LEU A 15 3.03 5.18 -7.71
C LEU A 15 3.30 4.69 -9.15
N GLY A 16 2.35 3.96 -9.72
CA GLY A 16 2.49 3.36 -11.05
C GLY A 16 3.20 1.99 -11.07
N ALA A 17 3.74 1.50 -9.93
CA ALA A 17 4.34 0.16 -9.86
C ALA A 17 3.32 -0.98 -9.83
N GLY A 18 2.01 -0.70 -9.69
CA GLY A 18 0.96 -1.72 -9.80
C GLY A 18 0.55 -2.37 -8.49
N CYS A 19 0.77 -1.71 -7.35
CA CYS A 19 0.39 -2.24 -6.03
C CYS A 19 -1.07 -2.72 -5.98
N THR A 20 -2.01 -1.90 -6.43
CA THR A 20 -3.44 -2.27 -6.47
C THR A 20 -3.71 -3.52 -7.31
N SER A 21 -3.09 -3.59 -8.51
CA SER A 21 -3.31 -4.74 -9.42
C SER A 21 -2.74 -6.04 -8.84
N VAL A 22 -1.55 -5.99 -8.24
CA VAL A 22 -0.94 -7.16 -7.58
C VAL A 22 -1.74 -7.56 -6.35
N ALA A 23 -2.14 -6.58 -5.51
CA ALA A 23 -2.95 -6.82 -4.32
C ALA A 23 -4.30 -7.47 -4.65
N THR A 24 -5.00 -6.98 -5.69
CA THR A 24 -6.28 -7.54 -6.13
C THR A 24 -6.12 -9.00 -6.57
N LYS A 25 -5.15 -9.29 -7.45
CA LYS A 25 -4.91 -10.66 -7.92
C LYS A 25 -4.55 -11.62 -6.79
N LEU A 26 -3.70 -11.17 -5.88
CA LEU A 26 -3.30 -11.96 -4.72
C LEU A 26 -4.48 -12.21 -3.78
N ALA A 27 -5.28 -11.18 -3.53
CA ALA A 27 -6.47 -11.27 -2.69
C ALA A 27 -7.52 -12.24 -3.27
N GLU A 28 -7.78 -12.17 -4.58
CA GLU A 28 -8.65 -13.12 -5.30
C GLU A 28 -8.16 -14.57 -5.17
N ALA A 29 -6.84 -14.80 -5.35
CA ALA A 29 -6.25 -16.13 -5.28
C ALA A 29 -6.28 -16.74 -3.87
N LEU A 30 -6.21 -15.90 -2.84
CA LEU A 30 -6.08 -16.33 -1.43
C LEU A 30 -7.36 -16.14 -0.61
N GLY A 31 -8.41 -15.55 -1.17
CA GLY A 31 -9.65 -15.22 -0.44
C GLY A 31 -9.48 -14.11 0.58
N LEU A 32 -8.59 -13.14 0.32
CA LEU A 32 -8.30 -12.01 1.21
C LEU A 32 -9.05 -10.76 0.79
N ARG A 33 -9.14 -9.78 1.68
CA ARG A 33 -9.69 -8.44 1.38
C ARG A 33 -8.55 -7.48 1.02
N VAL A 34 -8.75 -6.63 0.00
CA VAL A 34 -7.83 -5.53 -0.31
C VAL A 34 -8.18 -4.31 0.51
N VAL A 35 -7.19 -3.72 1.15
CA VAL A 35 -7.32 -2.51 1.98
C VAL A 35 -6.36 -1.43 1.49
N ASN A 36 -6.90 -0.26 1.21
CA ASN A 36 -6.16 0.95 0.86
C ASN A 36 -6.84 2.17 1.47
N SER A 37 -6.32 3.36 1.22
CA SER A 37 -6.89 4.60 1.78
C SER A 37 -8.34 4.84 1.36
N GLU A 38 -8.76 4.44 0.17
CA GLU A 38 -10.14 4.58 -0.28
C GLU A 38 -11.10 3.70 0.53
N VAL A 39 -10.74 2.43 0.72
CA VAL A 39 -11.51 1.48 1.55
C VAL A 39 -11.61 1.98 2.99
N ILE A 40 -10.52 2.50 3.54
CA ILE A 40 -10.47 3.05 4.89
C ILE A 40 -11.39 4.28 5.02
N ILE A 41 -11.27 5.23 4.10
CA ILE A 41 -12.12 6.44 4.10
C ILE A 41 -13.60 6.05 4.00
N ARG A 42 -13.94 5.09 3.14
CA ARG A 42 -15.32 4.58 3.01
C ARG A 42 -15.81 3.97 4.32
N ARG A 43 -14.99 3.18 5.01
CA ARG A 43 -15.34 2.62 6.32
C ARG A 43 -15.59 3.71 7.35
N ILE A 44 -14.75 4.73 7.43
CA ILE A 44 -14.90 5.87 8.35
C ILE A 44 -16.25 6.58 8.10
N VAL A 45 -16.57 6.85 6.83
CA VAL A 45 -17.81 7.55 6.46
C VAL A 45 -19.06 6.70 6.75
N VAL A 46 -19.04 5.44 6.32
CA VAL A 46 -20.24 4.57 6.36
C VAL A 46 -20.46 3.95 7.73
N GLU A 47 -19.42 3.39 8.33
CA GLU A 47 -19.56 2.61 9.56
C GLU A 47 -19.46 3.46 10.83
N LYS A 48 -18.65 4.51 10.82
CA LYS A 48 -18.47 5.40 11.98
C LYS A 48 -19.35 6.65 11.92
N GLY A 49 -20.16 6.81 10.86
CA GLY A 49 -21.08 7.93 10.71
C GLY A 49 -20.40 9.29 10.60
N THR A 50 -19.10 9.32 10.27
CA THR A 50 -18.35 10.55 10.07
C THR A 50 -18.78 11.21 8.77
N SER A 51 -19.21 12.46 8.82
CA SER A 51 -19.58 13.17 7.61
C SER A 51 -18.36 13.53 6.74
N PHE A 52 -18.58 13.72 5.44
CA PHE A 52 -17.55 14.24 4.53
C PHE A 52 -17.00 15.61 4.98
N LEU A 53 -17.83 16.44 5.61
CA LEU A 53 -17.45 17.74 6.17
C LEU A 53 -16.49 17.59 7.35
N GLU A 54 -16.71 16.64 8.22
CA GLU A 54 -15.81 16.35 9.35
C GLU A 54 -14.47 15.80 8.84
N LEU A 55 -14.49 14.90 7.85
CA LEU A 55 -13.25 14.45 7.21
C LEU A 55 -12.50 15.58 6.53
N ALA A 56 -13.20 16.45 5.79
CA ALA A 56 -12.60 17.62 5.16
C ALA A 56 -11.98 18.57 6.19
N LYS A 57 -12.61 18.72 7.36
CA LYS A 57 -12.06 19.49 8.47
C LYS A 57 -10.78 18.86 9.03
N ILE A 58 -10.78 17.54 9.26
CA ILE A 58 -9.58 16.82 9.73
C ILE A 58 -8.42 16.99 8.73
N VAL A 59 -8.71 16.93 7.43
CA VAL A 59 -7.69 17.18 6.39
C VAL A 59 -7.22 18.64 6.43
N SER A 60 -8.10 19.61 6.66
CA SER A 60 -7.74 21.04 6.76
C SER A 60 -6.99 21.37 8.04
N ASP A 61 -7.26 20.67 9.14
CA ASP A 61 -6.58 20.86 10.43
C ASP A 61 -5.14 20.31 10.44
N GLY A 62 -4.78 19.52 9.44
CA GLY A 62 -3.41 19.13 9.14
C GLY A 62 -3.25 17.68 8.69
N GLU A 63 -2.27 17.48 7.83
CA GLU A 63 -1.90 16.18 7.27
C GLU A 63 -1.60 15.13 8.35
N VAL A 64 -1.05 15.56 9.48
CA VAL A 64 -0.68 14.67 10.61
C VAL A 64 -1.89 13.98 11.22
N GLU A 65 -2.98 14.70 11.45
CA GLU A 65 -4.20 14.12 12.05
C GLU A 65 -4.89 13.17 11.07
N PHE A 66 -4.90 13.51 9.79
CA PHE A 66 -5.41 12.63 8.75
C PHE A 66 -4.59 11.34 8.62
N GLU A 67 -3.25 11.44 8.64
CA GLU A 67 -2.38 10.26 8.62
C GLU A 67 -2.60 9.35 9.83
N LYS A 68 -2.75 9.91 11.03
CA LYS A 68 -3.08 9.14 12.24
C LYS A 68 -4.42 8.42 12.12
N LEU A 69 -5.44 9.10 11.59
CA LEU A 69 -6.75 8.51 11.40
C LEU A 69 -6.68 7.32 10.43
N ILE A 70 -6.06 7.49 9.27
CA ILE A 70 -5.88 6.41 8.29
C ILE A 70 -5.08 5.24 8.89
N ARG A 71 -4.00 5.53 9.63
CA ARG A 71 -3.19 4.51 10.26
C ARG A 71 -3.97 3.71 11.31
N ASN A 72 -4.73 4.37 12.17
CA ASN A 72 -5.51 3.71 13.20
C ASN A 72 -6.56 2.78 12.59
N GLU A 73 -7.29 3.23 11.58
CA GLU A 73 -8.26 2.37 10.86
C GLU A 73 -7.58 1.20 10.15
N ALA A 74 -6.39 1.43 9.59
CA ALA A 74 -5.62 0.36 8.96
C ALA A 74 -5.16 -0.70 9.98
N LEU A 75 -4.86 -0.31 11.22
CA LEU A 75 -4.55 -1.24 12.31
C LEU A 75 -5.76 -2.11 12.67
N ASP A 76 -6.98 -1.56 12.70
CA ASP A 76 -8.20 -2.35 12.93
C ASP A 76 -8.36 -3.44 11.86
N PHE A 77 -8.10 -3.13 10.57
CA PHE A 77 -8.09 -4.13 9.50
C PHE A 77 -7.03 -5.22 9.69
N ILE A 78 -5.83 -4.86 10.19
CA ILE A 78 -4.78 -5.84 10.51
C ILE A 78 -5.23 -6.75 11.65
N GLU A 79 -5.88 -6.22 12.68
CA GLU A 79 -6.40 -6.99 13.79
C GLU A 79 -7.52 -7.96 13.37
N GLU A 80 -8.37 -7.56 12.44
CA GLU A 80 -9.36 -8.43 11.81
C GLU A 80 -8.68 -9.58 11.04
N GLY A 81 -7.58 -9.27 10.33
CA GLY A 81 -6.81 -10.21 9.53
C GLY A 81 -7.43 -10.53 8.17
N GLU A 82 -6.83 -11.51 7.48
CA GLU A 82 -7.22 -11.93 6.13
C GLU A 82 -7.26 -10.73 5.13
N VAL A 83 -6.19 -9.92 5.15
CA VAL A 83 -6.11 -8.69 4.38
C VAL A 83 -4.80 -8.54 3.62
N VAL A 84 -4.89 -7.88 2.46
CA VAL A 84 -3.77 -7.31 1.73
C VAL A 84 -3.89 -5.80 1.81
N VAL A 85 -3.00 -5.15 2.56
CA VAL A 85 -2.93 -3.68 2.62
C VAL A 85 -1.97 -3.19 1.57
N GLU A 86 -2.39 -2.23 0.72
CA GLU A 86 -1.59 -1.82 -0.42
C GLU A 86 -1.26 -0.32 -0.47
N GLY A 87 -0.25 0.01 -1.27
CA GLY A 87 0.11 1.37 -1.61
C GLY A 87 0.69 2.19 -0.44
N ARG A 88 0.29 3.47 -0.35
CA ARG A 88 0.78 4.39 0.69
C ARG A 88 0.38 3.95 2.09
N THR A 89 -0.82 3.37 2.25
CA THR A 89 -1.31 2.88 3.54
C THR A 89 -0.41 1.78 4.09
N ALA A 90 0.08 0.87 3.24
CA ALA A 90 1.01 -0.18 3.65
C ALA A 90 2.34 0.36 4.20
N LEU A 91 2.82 1.52 3.72
CA LEU A 91 4.01 2.17 4.25
C LEU A 91 3.83 2.66 5.69
N MET A 92 2.61 2.96 6.11
CA MET A 92 2.31 3.40 7.48
C MET A 92 2.35 2.27 8.51
N LEU A 93 2.48 1.02 8.06
CA LEU A 93 2.33 -0.20 8.87
C LEU A 93 3.58 -1.08 8.88
N LEU A 94 4.72 -0.57 8.41
CA LEU A 94 5.96 -1.36 8.29
C LEU A 94 6.53 -1.81 9.64
N ASP A 95 6.15 -1.17 10.74
CA ASP A 95 6.48 -1.52 12.10
C ASP A 95 5.62 -2.66 12.67
N GLN A 96 4.56 -3.06 11.97
CA GLN A 96 3.64 -4.09 12.46
C GLN A 96 4.16 -5.50 12.18
N PRO A 97 3.91 -6.46 13.11
CA PRO A 97 4.19 -7.86 12.88
C PRO A 97 3.15 -8.45 11.92
N VAL A 98 3.51 -8.58 10.66
CA VAL A 98 2.66 -9.09 9.59
C VAL A 98 3.26 -10.33 8.95
N THR A 99 2.47 -11.06 8.16
CA THR A 99 2.90 -12.29 7.49
C THR A 99 3.99 -12.04 6.44
N LEU A 100 3.87 -10.93 5.68
CA LEU A 100 4.80 -10.62 4.58
C LEU A 100 4.75 -9.13 4.20
N LYS A 101 5.92 -8.54 3.92
CA LYS A 101 6.09 -7.17 3.40
C LYS A 101 6.74 -7.23 2.03
N VAL A 102 5.99 -6.86 0.98
CA VAL A 102 6.45 -6.90 -0.42
C VAL A 102 6.52 -5.50 -1.00
N PHE A 103 7.71 -5.00 -1.28
CA PHE A 103 7.86 -3.70 -1.91
C PHE A 103 7.85 -3.82 -3.45
N LEU A 104 6.96 -3.06 -4.09
CA LEU A 104 6.90 -2.97 -5.54
C LEU A 104 7.55 -1.67 -6.02
N HIS A 105 8.58 -1.81 -6.84
CA HIS A 105 9.20 -0.67 -7.52
C HIS A 105 9.15 -0.85 -9.04
N ALA A 106 9.34 0.25 -9.77
CA ALA A 106 9.48 0.26 -11.22
C ALA A 106 10.25 1.49 -11.69
N GLU A 107 10.79 1.42 -12.88
CA GLU A 107 11.47 2.54 -13.52
C GLU A 107 10.52 3.75 -13.67
N LYS A 108 11.05 4.95 -13.50
CA LYS A 108 10.26 6.19 -13.46
C LYS A 108 9.42 6.40 -14.71
N ASP A 109 10.01 6.24 -15.90
CA ASP A 109 9.31 6.45 -17.17
C ASP A 109 8.22 5.39 -17.38
N PHE A 110 8.46 4.15 -16.96
CA PHE A 110 7.47 3.08 -16.98
C PHE A 110 6.27 3.43 -16.10
N ARG A 111 6.52 3.93 -14.88
CA ARG A 111 5.48 4.35 -13.95
C ARG A 111 4.68 5.53 -14.47
N ALA A 112 5.37 6.55 -15.03
CA ALA A 112 4.73 7.73 -15.60
C ALA A 112 3.79 7.37 -16.75
N LYS A 113 4.19 6.50 -17.67
CA LYS A 113 3.32 5.99 -18.74
C LYS A 113 2.04 5.35 -18.21
N ARG A 114 2.15 4.49 -17.21
CA ARG A 114 0.99 3.83 -16.58
C ARG A 114 0.07 4.81 -15.86
N VAL A 115 0.63 5.84 -15.22
CA VAL A 115 -0.16 6.91 -14.58
C VAL A 115 -0.87 7.75 -15.63
N ALA A 116 -0.19 8.16 -16.71
CA ALA A 116 -0.75 8.91 -17.82
C ALA A 116 -1.95 8.17 -18.45
N GLU A 117 -1.75 6.90 -18.79
CA GLU A 117 -2.81 6.05 -19.36
C GLU A 117 -4.02 5.90 -18.43
N ARG A 118 -3.78 5.60 -17.15
CA ARG A 118 -4.86 5.38 -16.18
C ARG A 118 -5.66 6.64 -15.86
N ARG A 119 -4.99 7.79 -15.79
CA ARG A 119 -5.61 9.06 -15.40
C ARG A 119 -6.03 9.92 -16.58
N GLN A 120 -5.68 9.51 -17.81
CA GLN A 120 -5.96 10.26 -19.03
C GLN A 120 -5.34 11.68 -19.01
N ILE A 121 -4.10 11.78 -18.52
CA ILE A 121 -3.30 13.00 -18.47
C ILE A 121 -2.07 12.87 -19.36
N ASP A 122 -1.42 13.99 -19.67
CA ASP A 122 -0.19 13.96 -20.45
C ASP A 122 1.00 13.38 -19.65
N ILE A 123 2.05 12.98 -20.37
CA ILE A 123 3.21 12.30 -19.79
C ILE A 123 4.01 13.22 -18.86
N GLU A 124 4.06 14.52 -19.13
CA GLU A 124 4.80 15.48 -18.30
C GLU A 124 4.07 15.68 -16.95
N GLU A 125 2.76 15.76 -16.96
CA GLU A 125 1.95 15.81 -15.76
C GLU A 125 2.10 14.53 -14.96
N ALA A 126 2.06 13.37 -15.62
CA ALA A 126 2.27 12.07 -14.96
C ALA A 126 3.66 11.94 -14.33
N LEU A 127 4.72 12.47 -14.97
CA LEU A 127 6.07 12.53 -14.39
C LEU A 127 6.11 13.38 -13.13
N ARG A 128 5.49 14.56 -13.14
CA ARG A 128 5.38 15.42 -11.94
C ARG A 128 4.64 14.73 -10.80
N GLU A 129 3.55 14.01 -11.11
CA GLU A 129 2.81 13.25 -10.09
C GLU A 129 3.63 12.10 -9.50
N VAL A 130 4.37 11.38 -10.33
CA VAL A 130 5.25 10.31 -9.89
C VAL A 130 6.34 10.84 -8.96
N GLU A 131 7.00 11.95 -9.31
CA GLU A 131 8.04 12.58 -8.50
C GLU A 131 7.49 13.09 -7.17
N ARG A 132 6.36 13.79 -7.19
CA ARG A 132 5.68 14.25 -5.98
C ARG A 132 5.30 13.09 -5.07
N SER A 133 4.76 12.03 -5.64
CA SER A 133 4.36 10.83 -4.90
C SER A 133 5.55 10.11 -4.27
N ASP A 134 6.70 10.05 -4.93
CA ASP A 134 7.92 9.47 -4.39
C ASP A 134 8.44 10.30 -3.21
N GLU A 135 8.43 11.62 -3.33
CA GLU A 135 8.84 12.52 -2.27
C GLU A 135 7.91 12.44 -1.05
N ASP A 136 6.58 12.38 -1.25
CA ASP A 136 5.62 12.23 -0.17
C ASP A 136 5.82 10.90 0.59
N ARG A 137 6.13 9.80 -0.11
CA ARG A 137 6.42 8.50 0.50
C ARG A 137 7.75 8.51 1.24
N ARG A 138 8.76 9.15 0.67
CA ARG A 138 10.07 9.33 1.31
C ARG A 138 9.89 10.02 2.67
N ARG A 139 9.20 11.17 2.69
CA ARG A 139 8.93 11.93 3.91
C ARG A 139 8.14 11.14 4.93
N LEU A 140 7.12 10.41 4.48
CA LEU A 140 6.29 9.58 5.36
C LEU A 140 7.13 8.54 6.11
N VAL A 141 7.96 7.77 5.40
CA VAL A 141 8.76 6.70 6.00
C VAL A 141 9.88 7.26 6.87
N GLU A 142 10.52 8.36 6.45
CA GLU A 142 11.51 9.07 7.25
C GLU A 142 10.91 9.59 8.56
N LYS A 143 9.71 10.20 8.50
CA LYS A 143 8.98 10.70 9.68
C LYS A 143 8.58 9.59 10.64
N LEU A 144 8.10 8.45 10.14
CA LEU A 144 7.59 7.36 10.97
C LEU A 144 8.70 6.46 11.54
N TYR A 145 9.78 6.24 10.79
CA TYR A 145 10.77 5.20 11.12
C TYR A 145 12.22 5.69 11.16
N GLY A 146 12.49 6.94 10.80
CA GLY A 146 13.86 7.48 10.69
C GLY A 146 14.72 6.79 9.63
N LYS A 147 14.09 6.18 8.61
CA LYS A 147 14.73 5.37 7.58
C LYS A 147 14.38 5.86 6.18
N SER A 148 15.23 5.53 5.21
CA SER A 148 14.86 5.64 3.80
C SER A 148 13.79 4.61 3.44
N TRP A 149 12.76 5.01 2.68
CA TRP A 149 11.76 4.08 2.17
C TRP A 149 12.32 3.08 1.13
N LEU A 150 13.54 3.33 0.64
CA LEU A 150 14.30 2.42 -0.22
C LEU A 150 15.28 1.53 0.57
N ASP A 151 15.26 1.59 1.90
CA ASP A 151 15.99 0.64 2.74
C ASP A 151 15.36 -0.76 2.59
N LEU A 152 16.08 -1.65 1.93
CA LEU A 152 15.62 -3.02 1.67
C LEU A 152 15.36 -3.81 2.94
N GLY A 153 15.98 -3.44 4.06
CA GLY A 153 15.74 -4.05 5.37
C GLY A 153 14.34 -3.82 5.95
N LEU A 154 13.52 -2.98 5.31
CA LEU A 154 12.12 -2.78 5.68
C LEU A 154 11.18 -3.82 5.07
N TYR A 155 11.64 -4.62 4.11
CA TYR A 155 10.82 -5.50 3.28
C TYR A 155 11.38 -6.92 3.25
N ASP A 156 10.49 -7.89 3.15
CA ASP A 156 10.86 -9.30 3.02
C ASP A 156 11.13 -9.67 1.55
N VAL A 157 10.41 -9.04 0.63
CA VAL A 157 10.53 -9.24 -0.83
C VAL A 157 10.47 -7.90 -1.55
N VAL A 158 11.31 -7.74 -2.57
CA VAL A 158 11.29 -6.56 -3.45
C VAL A 158 11.14 -7.01 -4.89
N ILE A 159 10.17 -6.46 -5.62
CA ILE A 159 9.85 -6.86 -7.00
C ILE A 159 9.91 -5.66 -7.94
N ASN A 160 10.69 -5.79 -9.02
CA ASN A 160 10.73 -4.80 -10.10
C ASN A 160 9.63 -5.08 -11.14
N THR A 161 8.55 -4.33 -11.08
CA THR A 161 7.40 -4.51 -11.98
C THR A 161 7.57 -3.87 -13.37
N SER A 162 8.70 -3.19 -13.64
CA SER A 162 9.09 -2.87 -15.01
C SER A 162 9.55 -4.11 -15.78
N ARG A 163 9.98 -5.15 -15.07
CA ARG A 163 10.52 -6.39 -15.64
C ARG A 163 9.62 -7.59 -15.41
N ILE A 164 8.87 -7.58 -14.31
CA ILE A 164 8.02 -8.67 -13.87
C ILE A 164 6.55 -8.24 -14.02
N PRO A 165 5.78 -8.88 -14.89
CA PRO A 165 4.34 -8.60 -15.04
C PRO A 165 3.56 -8.81 -13.73
N VAL A 166 2.44 -8.09 -13.58
CA VAL A 166 1.59 -8.14 -12.39
C VAL A 166 1.17 -9.56 -12.02
N GLU A 167 0.83 -10.38 -13.01
CA GLU A 167 0.42 -11.78 -12.85
C GLU A 167 1.56 -12.62 -12.24
N VAL A 168 2.76 -12.42 -12.75
CA VAL A 168 3.95 -13.14 -12.27
C VAL A 168 4.33 -12.65 -10.86
N ALA A 169 4.25 -11.34 -10.60
CA ALA A 169 4.50 -10.79 -9.27
C ALA A 169 3.54 -11.38 -8.22
N ALA A 170 2.24 -11.44 -8.52
CA ALA A 170 1.25 -12.06 -7.64
C ALA A 170 1.56 -13.55 -7.40
N LYS A 171 1.97 -14.29 -8.44
CA LYS A 171 2.32 -15.71 -8.33
C LYS A 171 3.57 -15.96 -7.49
N ILE A 172 4.58 -15.10 -7.58
CA ILE A 172 5.79 -15.16 -6.73
C ILE A 172 5.39 -15.04 -5.27
N ILE A 173 4.54 -14.06 -4.93
CA ILE A 173 4.07 -13.82 -3.56
C ILE A 173 3.24 -15.02 -3.06
N GLU A 174 2.30 -15.50 -3.86
CA GLU A 174 1.48 -16.67 -3.54
C GLU A 174 2.35 -17.90 -3.25
N THR A 175 3.33 -18.18 -4.10
CA THR A 175 4.24 -19.30 -3.94
C THR A 175 5.07 -19.20 -2.66
N TYR A 176 5.59 -18.01 -2.35
CA TYR A 176 6.31 -17.75 -1.10
C TYR A 176 5.44 -18.10 0.13
N LEU A 177 4.19 -17.63 0.14
CA LEU A 177 3.25 -17.89 1.23
C LEU A 177 2.90 -19.37 1.38
N GLN A 178 2.75 -20.10 0.27
CA GLN A 178 2.47 -21.54 0.30
C GLN A 178 3.62 -22.36 0.88
N VAL A 179 4.87 -22.01 0.57
CA VAL A 179 6.06 -22.70 1.06
C VAL A 179 6.28 -22.43 2.56
N ASN A 180 5.95 -21.25 3.04
CA ASN A 180 6.19 -20.83 4.43
C ASN A 180 5.00 -21.05 5.38
N ARG A 181 3.92 -21.65 4.92
CA ARG A 181 2.77 -22.07 5.75
C ARG A 181 2.97 -23.38 6.50
N LYS A 182 4.18 -23.98 6.46
CA LYS A 182 4.50 -25.23 7.16
C LYS A 182 4.90 -25.00 8.61
#